data_98fa058b4433d60fb91ad9209ca82615
#
_entry.id   98fa058b4433d60fb91ad9209ca82615
#
_cell.length_a   1.000
_cell.length_b   1.000
_cell.length_c   1.000
_cell.angle_alpha   90.00
_cell.angle_beta   90.00
_cell.angle_gamma   90.00
#
_symmetry.space_group_name_H-M   'P 1'
#
loop_
_entity.id
_entity.type
_entity.pdbx_description
1 polymer ?
#
loop_
_entity_poly.entity_id
_entity_poly.type
_entity_poly.pdbx_seq_one_letter_code
_entity_poly.pdbx_strand_id
1 'polypeptide(L)'
;MPKRRFVDLSIYLENEVVSDPPAMKPNIDYITHDIGAQQMALFFPGLESSELPDGEGWAIEFVQLCTHNGTHLDAPYHFHPTMNEQAGGKERAITIDEVPLEWCFQPGVKLDFRHFPDGYVVTAADVEAELTRIEHELSPLEIVVVNTAAGAAYGQDDFVSKGCGMGYEATMFLLERGIKVTGTDAWSWDAPFDQTAERYAETGDASLIWEGHKAGRHIGYCHLEKLHNLEALPATGFTVSCFPHKIRGASAGWTRAVAIVDEVA
;
A
#
# COMPACT_ATOMS: atom_id res chain seq x y z
N MET A 1 -26.72 15.62 7.93
CA MET A 1 -25.55 14.70 8.00
C MET A 1 -24.32 15.58 7.82
N PRO A 2 -23.23 15.37 8.57
CA PRO A 2 -22.00 16.12 8.32
C PRO A 2 -21.58 15.89 6.86
N LYS A 3 -21.06 16.90 6.22
CA LYS A 3 -20.53 16.79 4.86
C LYS A 3 -19.23 15.99 4.95
N ARG A 4 -19.07 14.99 4.09
CA ARG A 4 -17.87 14.16 4.03
C ARG A 4 -17.02 14.52 2.83
N ARG A 5 -15.73 14.66 3.03
CA ARG A 5 -14.73 14.76 1.96
C ARG A 5 -14.01 13.43 1.83
N PHE A 6 -13.94 12.91 0.62
CA PHE A 6 -13.16 11.72 0.29
C PHE A 6 -11.83 12.15 -0.32
N VAL A 7 -10.75 11.59 0.18
CA VAL A 7 -9.40 11.78 -0.36
C VAL A 7 -8.94 10.45 -0.91
N ASP A 8 -8.64 10.42 -2.20
CA ASP A 8 -8.08 9.25 -2.87
C ASP A 8 -6.61 9.10 -2.44
N LEU A 9 -6.30 7.99 -1.80
CA LEU A 9 -4.97 7.68 -1.31
C LEU A 9 -4.23 6.70 -2.23
N SER A 10 -4.70 6.49 -3.47
CA SER A 10 -4.13 5.49 -4.36
C SER A 10 -3.44 6.11 -5.55
N ILE A 11 -2.32 5.52 -5.96
CA ILE A 11 -1.72 5.76 -7.27
C ILE A 11 -2.47 4.98 -8.35
N TYR A 12 -2.26 5.35 -9.62
CA TYR A 12 -2.81 4.61 -10.75
C TYR A 12 -2.07 3.28 -10.99
N LEU A 13 -2.80 2.32 -11.57
CA LEU A 13 -2.21 1.21 -12.31
C LEU A 13 -2.15 1.65 -13.77
N GLU A 14 -0.94 1.79 -14.32
CA GLU A 14 -0.74 2.34 -15.66
C GLU A 14 0.58 1.85 -16.28
N ASN A 15 0.66 1.87 -17.62
CA ASN A 15 1.78 1.27 -18.35
C ASN A 15 3.06 2.10 -18.31
N GLU A 16 2.94 3.44 -18.33
CA GLU A 16 4.04 4.34 -18.71
C GLU A 16 4.73 5.00 -17.51
N VAL A 17 4.17 4.88 -16.31
CA VAL A 17 4.68 5.55 -15.12
C VAL A 17 5.59 4.62 -14.33
N VAL A 18 6.71 5.14 -13.86
CA VAL A 18 7.63 4.41 -12.99
C VAL A 18 7.07 4.39 -11.57
N SER A 19 6.43 3.26 -11.22
CA SER A 19 5.95 2.97 -9.86
C SER A 19 6.58 1.72 -9.28
N ASP A 20 7.29 0.96 -10.11
CA ASP A 20 7.86 -0.35 -9.79
C ASP A 20 9.14 -0.59 -10.61
N PRO A 21 10.03 -1.48 -10.16
CA PRO A 21 11.18 -1.91 -10.94
C PRO A 21 10.77 -2.48 -12.30
N PRO A 22 11.61 -2.39 -13.36
CA PRO A 22 11.24 -2.75 -14.73
C PRO A 22 10.63 -4.14 -14.89
N ALA A 23 11.09 -5.13 -14.11
CA ALA A 23 10.59 -6.52 -14.16
C ALA A 23 9.19 -6.69 -13.55
N MET A 24 8.70 -5.70 -12.81
CA MET A 24 7.42 -5.72 -12.10
C MET A 24 6.42 -4.74 -12.67
N LYS A 25 6.74 -4.06 -13.77
CA LYS A 25 5.82 -3.06 -14.36
C LYS A 25 4.47 -3.69 -14.74
N PRO A 26 3.36 -2.97 -14.51
CA PRO A 26 2.07 -3.33 -15.06
C PRO A 26 2.11 -3.46 -16.59
N ASN A 27 1.27 -4.33 -17.15
CA ASN A 27 0.96 -4.35 -18.57
C ASN A 27 -0.56 -4.40 -18.74
N ILE A 28 -1.12 -3.38 -19.38
CA ILE A 28 -2.54 -3.22 -19.60
C ILE A 28 -2.79 -3.08 -21.10
N ASP A 29 -3.49 -4.05 -21.68
CA ASP A 29 -3.94 -4.03 -23.07
C ASP A 29 -5.38 -3.53 -23.12
N TYR A 30 -5.58 -2.38 -23.77
CA TYR A 30 -6.89 -1.73 -23.90
C TYR A 30 -7.59 -2.16 -25.19
N ILE A 31 -8.76 -2.75 -25.06
CA ILE A 31 -9.67 -3.05 -26.17
C ILE A 31 -10.73 -1.95 -26.19
N THR A 32 -10.66 -1.06 -27.17
CA THR A 32 -11.58 0.05 -27.35
C THR A 32 -12.91 -0.41 -27.96
N HIS A 33 -13.94 0.44 -27.97
CA HIS A 33 -15.27 0.09 -28.47
C HIS A 33 -15.29 -0.40 -29.93
N ASP A 34 -14.44 0.16 -30.79
CA ASP A 34 -14.30 -0.24 -32.21
C ASP A 34 -13.68 -1.64 -32.37
N ILE A 35 -12.65 -1.94 -31.57
CA ILE A 35 -12.05 -3.29 -31.50
C ILE A 35 -13.04 -4.27 -30.86
N GLY A 36 -13.69 -3.86 -29.78
CA GLY A 36 -14.72 -4.62 -29.09
C GLY A 36 -15.92 -4.96 -29.96
N ALA A 37 -16.30 -4.08 -30.90
CA ALA A 37 -17.35 -4.36 -31.88
C ALA A 37 -16.97 -5.55 -32.82
N GLN A 38 -15.73 -5.60 -33.25
CA GLN A 38 -15.24 -6.73 -34.07
C GLN A 38 -15.27 -8.04 -33.24
N GLN A 39 -14.87 -8.00 -31.98
CA GLN A 39 -14.93 -9.17 -31.09
C GLN A 39 -16.37 -9.60 -30.79
N MET A 40 -17.28 -8.64 -30.56
CA MET A 40 -18.68 -8.91 -30.29
C MET A 40 -19.40 -9.56 -31.48
N ALA A 41 -19.13 -9.08 -32.70
CA ALA A 41 -19.71 -9.63 -33.94
C ALA A 41 -19.40 -11.12 -34.08
N LEU A 42 -18.26 -11.62 -33.60
CA LEU A 42 -17.90 -13.03 -33.64
C LEU A 42 -18.86 -13.96 -32.91
N PHE A 43 -19.62 -13.44 -31.93
CA PHE A 43 -20.64 -14.21 -31.22
C PHE A 43 -21.97 -14.36 -31.99
N PHE A 44 -22.12 -13.62 -33.09
CA PHE A 44 -23.36 -13.60 -33.91
C PHE A 44 -23.01 -13.94 -35.35
N PRO A 45 -23.04 -15.23 -35.76
CA PRO A 45 -22.64 -15.65 -37.10
C PRO A 45 -23.36 -14.89 -38.23
N GLY A 46 -22.60 -14.25 -39.11
CA GLY A 46 -23.12 -13.45 -40.21
C GLY A 46 -23.39 -11.99 -39.90
N LEU A 47 -23.14 -11.54 -38.67
CA LEU A 47 -23.23 -10.12 -38.28
C LEU A 47 -21.90 -9.43 -38.56
N GLU A 48 -21.94 -8.31 -39.26
CA GLU A 48 -20.80 -7.40 -39.41
C GLU A 48 -20.77 -6.42 -38.23
N SER A 49 -19.58 -5.99 -37.76
CA SER A 49 -19.45 -5.07 -36.65
C SER A 49 -20.19 -3.74 -36.83
N SER A 50 -20.30 -3.26 -38.08
CA SER A 50 -21.05 -2.06 -38.43
C SER A 50 -22.57 -2.18 -38.28
N GLU A 51 -23.10 -3.41 -38.15
CA GLU A 51 -24.53 -3.68 -37.92
C GLU A 51 -24.91 -3.73 -36.44
N LEU A 52 -23.91 -3.67 -35.55
CA LEU A 52 -24.18 -3.46 -34.11
C LEU A 52 -24.83 -2.10 -33.87
N PRO A 53 -25.59 -1.93 -32.78
CA PRO A 53 -26.10 -0.61 -32.40
C PRO A 53 -24.97 0.43 -32.35
N ASP A 54 -25.13 1.50 -33.13
CA ASP A 54 -24.14 2.57 -33.35
C ASP A 54 -22.76 2.09 -33.87
N GLY A 55 -22.63 0.83 -34.30
CA GLY A 55 -21.38 0.22 -34.75
C GLY A 55 -20.36 -0.05 -33.63
N GLU A 56 -20.78 0.03 -32.37
CA GLU A 56 -19.93 -0.07 -31.19
C GLU A 56 -20.11 -1.41 -30.43
N GLY A 57 -19.04 -1.87 -29.79
CA GLY A 57 -19.02 -3.01 -28.90
C GLY A 57 -18.61 -2.64 -27.48
N TRP A 58 -18.23 -3.64 -26.70
CA TRP A 58 -17.69 -3.41 -25.35
C TRP A 58 -16.29 -2.77 -25.40
N ALA A 59 -15.92 -2.09 -24.30
CA ALA A 59 -14.52 -1.81 -23.98
C ALA A 59 -14.11 -2.72 -22.81
N ILE A 60 -12.97 -3.38 -22.93
CA ILE A 60 -12.40 -4.26 -21.89
C ILE A 60 -10.88 -4.14 -21.87
N GLU A 61 -10.28 -4.49 -20.76
CA GLU A 61 -8.85 -4.49 -20.59
C GLU A 61 -8.34 -5.87 -20.15
N PHE A 62 -7.21 -6.29 -20.74
CA PHE A 62 -6.44 -7.40 -20.23
C PHE A 62 -5.28 -6.87 -19.40
N VAL A 63 -5.21 -7.29 -18.13
CA VAL A 63 -4.29 -6.72 -17.18
C VAL A 63 -3.37 -7.81 -16.65
N GLN A 64 -2.05 -7.61 -16.80
CA GLN A 64 -1.02 -8.43 -16.19
C GLN A 64 -0.34 -7.62 -15.09
N LEU A 65 -0.51 -8.04 -13.85
CA LEU A 65 -0.03 -7.35 -12.65
C LEU A 65 0.64 -8.32 -11.66
N CYS A 66 1.65 -7.82 -10.96
CA CYS A 66 2.04 -8.35 -9.66
C CYS A 66 1.04 -7.87 -8.60
N THR A 67 0.73 -8.68 -7.59
CA THR A 67 -0.16 -8.28 -6.48
C THR A 67 0.38 -7.11 -5.67
N HIS A 68 1.66 -6.80 -5.84
CA HIS A 68 2.36 -5.66 -5.24
C HIS A 68 2.50 -4.45 -6.18
N ASN A 69 1.81 -4.40 -7.32
CA ASN A 69 1.75 -3.19 -8.17
C ASN A 69 0.75 -2.17 -7.62
N GLY A 70 1.00 -0.90 -7.88
CA GLY A 70 0.11 0.18 -7.47
C GLY A 70 -0.09 0.23 -5.95
N THR A 71 -1.12 0.91 -5.50
CA THR A 71 -1.50 0.89 -4.08
C THR A 71 -2.12 -0.45 -3.72
N HIS A 72 -1.53 -1.14 -2.76
CA HIS A 72 -1.92 -2.47 -2.33
C HIS A 72 -1.80 -2.64 -0.82
N LEU A 73 -2.41 -3.70 -0.29
CA LEU A 73 -2.29 -4.13 1.09
C LEU A 73 -1.53 -5.45 1.12
N ASP A 74 -0.45 -5.49 1.89
CA ASP A 74 0.33 -6.69 2.16
C ASP A 74 -0.23 -7.45 3.34
N ALA A 75 -0.37 -8.76 3.17
CA ALA A 75 -0.76 -9.67 4.23
C ALA A 75 0.45 -10.18 5.02
N PRO A 76 0.29 -10.66 6.25
CA PRO A 76 1.36 -11.27 7.05
C PRO A 76 2.15 -12.35 6.31
N TYR A 77 1.51 -13.08 5.41
CA TYR A 77 2.15 -14.13 4.59
C TYR A 77 3.25 -13.58 3.66
N HIS A 78 3.18 -12.29 3.30
CA HIS A 78 4.24 -11.64 2.53
C HIS A 78 5.56 -11.58 3.32
N PHE A 79 5.47 -11.28 4.60
CA PHE A 79 6.62 -11.00 5.46
C PHE A 79 7.34 -12.26 5.92
N HIS A 80 6.58 -13.29 6.28
CA HIS A 80 7.12 -14.53 6.81
C HIS A 80 6.07 -15.66 6.71
N PRO A 81 6.47 -16.96 6.63
CA PRO A 81 5.52 -18.07 6.63
C PRO A 81 4.77 -18.25 7.96
N THR A 82 5.25 -17.65 9.05
CA THR A 82 4.62 -17.70 10.38
C THR A 82 4.49 -16.31 10.99
N MET A 83 3.54 -16.14 11.90
CA MET A 83 3.26 -14.89 12.63
C MET A 83 2.98 -15.15 14.11
N ASN A 84 2.88 -14.09 14.92
CA ASN A 84 2.51 -14.09 16.34
C ASN A 84 3.48 -14.90 17.23
N GLU A 85 4.76 -14.97 16.86
CA GLU A 85 5.78 -15.71 17.63
C GLU A 85 6.06 -15.07 18.99
N GLN A 86 5.83 -13.76 19.17
CA GLN A 86 6.03 -13.08 20.46
C GLN A 86 5.12 -13.60 21.57
N ALA A 87 3.92 -14.06 21.22
CA ALA A 87 2.98 -14.66 22.18
C ALA A 87 3.32 -16.11 22.58
N GLY A 88 4.48 -16.61 22.17
CA GLY A 88 4.90 -18.00 22.40
C GLY A 88 4.21 -19.02 21.48
N GLY A 89 3.47 -18.52 20.49
CA GLY A 89 2.85 -19.30 19.41
C GLY A 89 3.74 -19.32 18.16
N LYS A 90 3.41 -20.20 17.24
CA LYS A 90 3.94 -20.21 15.88
C LYS A 90 2.79 -20.49 14.94
N GLU A 91 2.02 -19.46 14.67
CA GLU A 91 0.87 -19.55 13.80
C GLU A 91 1.32 -19.46 12.34
N ARG A 92 0.60 -20.14 11.43
CA ARG A 92 0.74 -19.87 10.00
C ARG A 92 0.35 -18.42 9.70
N ALA A 93 1.15 -17.70 8.97
CA ALA A 93 0.80 -16.37 8.53
C ALA A 93 -0.46 -16.40 7.63
N ILE A 94 -1.39 -15.48 7.87
CA ILE A 94 -2.61 -15.37 7.07
C ILE A 94 -2.31 -14.75 5.72
N THR A 95 -3.03 -15.20 4.69
CA THR A 95 -3.02 -14.66 3.33
C THR A 95 -4.03 -13.54 3.17
N ILE A 96 -3.97 -12.81 2.06
CA ILE A 96 -4.79 -11.60 1.86
C ILE A 96 -6.30 -11.86 1.91
N ASP A 97 -6.75 -13.04 1.48
CA ASP A 97 -8.15 -13.44 1.51
C ASP A 97 -8.66 -13.82 2.91
N GLU A 98 -7.75 -13.94 3.88
CA GLU A 98 -8.02 -14.25 5.28
C GLU A 98 -7.91 -13.02 6.20
N VAL A 99 -7.46 -11.86 5.69
CA VAL A 99 -7.35 -10.62 6.49
C VAL A 99 -8.72 -10.23 7.04
N PRO A 100 -8.86 -9.98 8.37
CA PRO A 100 -10.12 -9.55 8.97
C PRO A 100 -10.59 -8.22 8.38
N LEU A 101 -11.86 -8.13 8.01
CA LEU A 101 -12.43 -6.93 7.41
C LEU A 101 -12.39 -5.73 8.36
N GLU A 102 -12.48 -5.99 9.66
CA GLU A 102 -12.41 -4.98 10.72
C GLU A 102 -11.08 -4.23 10.72
N TRP A 103 -10.00 -4.82 10.19
CA TRP A 103 -8.72 -4.14 10.07
C TRP A 103 -8.71 -3.09 8.96
N CYS A 104 -9.57 -3.27 7.93
CA CYS A 104 -9.51 -2.49 6.69
C CYS A 104 -10.35 -1.21 6.70
N PHE A 105 -11.06 -0.91 7.79
CA PHE A 105 -11.92 0.26 7.93
C PHE A 105 -11.88 0.80 9.35
N GLN A 106 -10.95 1.71 9.64
CA GLN A 106 -10.68 2.21 10.99
C GLN A 106 -10.31 3.70 10.99
N PRO A 107 -10.37 4.37 12.16
CA PRO A 107 -9.79 5.70 12.31
C PRO A 107 -8.32 5.73 11.87
N GLY A 108 -7.93 6.81 11.21
CA GLY A 108 -6.58 6.98 10.68
C GLY A 108 -5.76 7.97 11.49
N VAL A 109 -4.46 7.69 11.60
CA VAL A 109 -3.44 8.58 12.16
C VAL A 109 -2.33 8.76 11.13
N LYS A 110 -1.97 10.01 10.82
CA LYS A 110 -0.87 10.33 9.90
C LYS A 110 0.35 10.81 10.67
N LEU A 111 1.48 10.12 10.47
CA LEU A 111 2.81 10.53 10.92
C LEU A 111 3.52 11.23 9.76
N ASP A 112 4.07 12.40 9.99
CA ASP A 112 4.74 13.21 8.95
C ASP A 112 6.25 13.15 9.08
N PHE A 113 6.86 12.31 8.27
CA PHE A 113 8.31 12.08 8.23
C PHE A 113 8.97 12.61 6.94
N ARG A 114 8.32 13.53 6.22
CA ARG A 114 8.87 14.16 5.00
C ARG A 114 10.18 14.92 5.22
N HIS A 115 10.49 15.24 6.46
CA HIS A 115 11.73 15.94 6.83
C HIS A 115 12.94 15.02 6.94
N PHE A 116 12.76 13.70 7.00
CA PHE A 116 13.85 12.75 7.01
C PHE A 116 14.44 12.58 5.60
N PRO A 117 15.76 12.38 5.50
CA PRO A 117 16.41 12.13 4.22
C PRO A 117 16.00 10.75 3.65
N ASP A 118 16.20 10.59 2.33
CA ASP A 118 16.04 9.30 1.67
C ASP A 118 16.93 8.24 2.36
N GLY A 119 16.39 7.03 2.58
CA GLY A 119 17.10 5.93 3.21
C GLY A 119 17.23 6.02 4.74
N TYR A 120 16.73 7.07 5.38
CA TYR A 120 16.67 7.12 6.84
C TYR A 120 15.79 5.98 7.39
N VAL A 121 16.25 5.32 8.46
CA VAL A 121 15.49 4.29 9.16
C VAL A 121 14.85 4.90 10.39
N VAL A 122 13.55 5.04 10.35
CA VAL A 122 12.73 5.59 11.43
C VAL A 122 12.81 4.68 12.65
N THR A 123 13.06 5.26 13.82
CA THR A 123 13.15 4.57 15.09
C THR A 123 11.85 4.68 15.91
N ALA A 124 11.73 3.88 16.98
CA ALA A 124 10.62 4.01 17.92
C ALA A 124 10.55 5.41 18.56
N ALA A 125 11.72 6.02 18.83
CA ALA A 125 11.80 7.36 19.39
C ALA A 125 11.28 8.44 18.43
N ASP A 126 11.51 8.30 17.13
CA ASP A 126 10.98 9.20 16.11
C ASP A 126 9.44 9.12 16.04
N VAL A 127 8.89 7.90 16.13
CA VAL A 127 7.43 7.69 16.17
C VAL A 127 6.83 8.34 17.43
N GLU A 128 7.44 8.14 18.58
CA GLU A 128 6.99 8.72 19.86
C GLU A 128 7.05 10.25 19.82
N ALA A 129 8.11 10.82 19.26
CA ALA A 129 8.27 12.26 19.08
C ALA A 129 7.18 12.85 18.17
N GLU A 130 6.86 12.17 17.07
CA GLU A 130 5.83 12.63 16.14
C GLU A 130 4.42 12.51 16.77
N LEU A 131 4.12 11.41 17.46
CA LEU A 131 2.87 11.26 18.22
C LEU A 131 2.71 12.36 19.28
N THR A 132 3.79 12.70 19.99
CA THR A 132 3.81 13.81 20.94
C THR A 132 3.55 15.16 20.23
N ARG A 133 4.17 15.40 19.08
CA ARG A 133 4.00 16.63 18.30
C ARG A 133 2.56 16.83 17.84
N ILE A 134 1.88 15.74 17.44
CA ILE A 134 0.47 15.79 17.01
C ILE A 134 -0.53 15.63 18.17
N GLU A 135 -0.05 15.53 19.40
CA GLU A 135 -0.85 15.36 20.63
C GLU A 135 -1.81 14.15 20.55
N HIS A 136 -1.32 13.00 20.04
CA HIS A 136 -2.12 11.80 19.84
C HIS A 136 -1.57 10.60 20.62
N GLU A 137 -2.46 9.84 21.24
CA GLU A 137 -2.19 8.53 21.85
C GLU A 137 -2.86 7.45 21.02
N LEU A 138 -2.07 6.47 20.56
CA LEU A 138 -2.56 5.40 19.69
C LEU A 138 -3.59 4.52 20.40
N SER A 139 -4.66 4.22 19.68
CA SER A 139 -5.67 3.24 20.08
C SER A 139 -5.55 1.97 19.23
N PRO A 140 -5.87 0.79 19.81
CA PRO A 140 -5.88 -0.45 19.04
C PRO A 140 -6.73 -0.36 17.76
N LEU A 141 -6.26 -0.98 16.71
CA LEU A 141 -6.86 -1.02 15.36
C LEU A 141 -6.83 0.29 14.57
N GLU A 142 -6.38 1.42 15.10
CA GLU A 142 -6.14 2.60 14.26
C GLU A 142 -5.23 2.23 13.09
N ILE A 143 -5.48 2.84 11.92
CA ILE A 143 -4.62 2.69 10.74
C ILE A 143 -3.61 3.83 10.74
N VAL A 144 -2.32 3.49 10.87
CA VAL A 144 -1.24 4.47 10.90
C VAL A 144 -0.64 4.61 9.51
N VAL A 145 -0.75 5.81 8.91
CA VAL A 145 -0.16 6.11 7.60
C VAL A 145 1.04 7.07 7.76
N VAL A 146 2.13 6.72 7.10
CA VAL A 146 3.40 7.45 7.15
C VAL A 146 3.59 8.25 5.87
N ASN A 147 3.66 9.57 5.99
CA ASN A 147 3.92 10.49 4.89
C ASN A 147 5.43 10.78 4.83
N THR A 148 6.06 10.38 3.74
CA THR A 148 7.49 10.54 3.49
C THR A 148 7.76 11.51 2.33
N ALA A 149 9.03 11.76 2.03
CA ALA A 149 9.41 12.52 0.84
C ALA A 149 9.10 11.77 -0.47
N ALA A 150 8.88 10.45 -0.43
CA ALA A 150 8.62 9.63 -1.60
C ALA A 150 7.30 10.00 -2.31
N GLY A 151 6.26 10.39 -1.55
CA GLY A 151 4.97 10.76 -2.14
C GLY A 151 5.07 11.86 -3.21
N ALA A 152 6.00 12.82 -3.04
CA ALA A 152 6.25 13.88 -4.01
C ALA A 152 7.05 13.41 -5.24
N ALA A 153 7.68 12.24 -5.19
CA ALA A 153 8.49 11.68 -6.26
C ALA A 153 7.74 10.66 -7.13
N TYR A 154 6.47 10.37 -6.84
CA TYR A 154 5.68 9.47 -7.66
C TYR A 154 5.70 9.89 -9.14
N GLY A 155 5.96 8.93 -10.02
CA GLY A 155 6.08 9.16 -11.47
C GLY A 155 7.46 9.63 -11.92
N GLN A 156 8.42 9.82 -11.01
CA GLN A 156 9.84 10.10 -11.34
C GLN A 156 10.64 8.80 -11.39
N ASP A 157 11.70 8.77 -12.17
CA ASP A 157 12.51 7.55 -12.40
C ASP A 157 13.17 7.00 -11.11
N ASP A 158 13.37 7.85 -10.12
CA ASP A 158 14.00 7.52 -8.85
C ASP A 158 13.01 7.29 -7.70
N PHE A 159 11.71 7.23 -7.98
CA PHE A 159 10.65 7.04 -6.97
C PHE A 159 10.95 5.88 -6.01
N VAL A 160 11.42 4.74 -6.54
CA VAL A 160 11.69 3.53 -5.75
C VAL A 160 12.82 3.68 -4.74
N SER A 161 13.65 4.74 -4.90
CA SER A 161 14.80 5.08 -4.05
C SER A 161 14.51 6.25 -3.10
N LYS A 162 13.26 6.71 -3.03
CA LYS A 162 12.85 7.88 -2.24
C LYS A 162 12.19 7.54 -0.92
N GLY A 163 12.34 8.47 0.03
CA GLY A 163 11.70 8.43 1.34
C GLY A 163 12.54 7.73 2.42
N CYS A 164 12.09 7.90 3.64
CA CYS A 164 12.54 7.10 4.78
C CYS A 164 11.74 5.81 4.87
N GLY A 165 12.28 4.81 5.57
CA GLY A 165 11.57 3.56 5.85
C GLY A 165 11.41 3.33 7.35
N MET A 166 10.44 2.49 7.71
CA MET A 166 10.16 2.13 9.09
C MET A 166 11.08 0.99 9.53
N GLY A 167 11.92 1.23 10.53
CA GLY A 167 12.76 0.20 11.12
C GLY A 167 11.98 -0.83 11.93
N TYR A 168 12.67 -1.89 12.36
CA TYR A 168 12.07 -2.93 13.20
C TYR A 168 11.46 -2.36 14.48
N GLU A 169 12.22 -1.53 15.20
CA GLU A 169 11.76 -0.95 16.50
C GLU A 169 10.56 -0.02 16.32
N ALA A 170 10.57 0.81 15.26
CA ALA A 170 9.43 1.68 14.96
C ALA A 170 8.17 0.87 14.60
N THR A 171 8.34 -0.18 13.84
CA THR A 171 7.23 -1.08 13.48
C THR A 171 6.69 -1.78 14.71
N MET A 172 7.56 -2.40 15.54
CA MET A 172 7.14 -3.05 16.78
C MET A 172 6.46 -2.09 17.75
N PHE A 173 6.94 -0.83 17.85
CA PHE A 173 6.30 0.20 18.67
C PHE A 173 4.81 0.39 18.33
N LEU A 174 4.47 0.36 17.04
CA LEU A 174 3.08 0.43 16.57
C LEU A 174 2.31 -0.86 16.89
N LEU A 175 2.90 -2.01 16.54
CA LEU A 175 2.24 -3.32 16.68
C LEU A 175 1.92 -3.67 18.13
N GLU A 176 2.82 -3.35 19.09
CA GLU A 176 2.62 -3.56 20.51
C GLU A 176 1.49 -2.69 21.10
N ARG A 177 1.11 -1.61 20.41
CA ARG A 177 -0.04 -0.76 20.74
C ARG A 177 -1.34 -1.20 20.06
N GLY A 178 -1.33 -2.38 19.44
CA GLY A 178 -2.52 -2.98 18.83
C GLY A 178 -2.82 -2.51 17.40
N ILE A 179 -1.88 -1.80 16.74
CA ILE A 179 -2.02 -1.45 15.34
C ILE A 179 -1.95 -2.72 14.50
N LYS A 180 -2.88 -2.87 13.56
CA LYS A 180 -2.99 -4.03 12.66
C LYS A 180 -2.83 -3.67 11.19
N VAL A 181 -3.00 -2.40 10.83
CA VAL A 181 -2.73 -1.90 9.50
C VAL A 181 -1.90 -0.63 9.60
N THR A 182 -0.80 -0.61 8.87
CA THR A 182 0.03 0.56 8.65
C THR A 182 0.05 0.91 7.16
N GLY A 183 0.70 2.01 6.78
CA GLY A 183 0.86 2.34 5.37
C GLY A 183 1.91 3.41 5.14
N THR A 184 2.44 3.46 3.91
CA THR A 184 3.42 4.46 3.48
C THR A 184 3.13 4.93 2.06
N ASP A 185 3.53 6.15 1.74
CA ASP A 185 3.56 6.68 0.38
C ASP A 185 4.84 6.33 -0.39
N ALA A 186 5.79 5.65 0.28
CA ALA A 186 6.99 5.10 -0.35
C ALA A 186 6.69 3.80 -1.11
N TRP A 187 7.66 3.37 -1.92
CA TRP A 187 7.58 2.12 -2.67
C TRP A 187 7.56 0.90 -1.75
N SER A 188 8.21 0.97 -0.59
CA SER A 188 8.24 -0.08 0.43
C SER A 188 8.10 0.50 1.84
N TRP A 189 7.65 -0.32 2.78
CA TRP A 189 7.57 0.01 4.21
C TRP A 189 8.96 0.22 4.83
N ASP A 190 9.95 -0.59 4.43
CA ASP A 190 11.35 -0.44 4.82
C ASP A 190 12.04 0.67 4.02
N ALA A 191 13.21 1.08 4.49
CA ALA A 191 14.07 1.99 3.74
C ALA A 191 14.42 1.41 2.36
N PRO A 192 14.59 2.26 1.33
CA PRO A 192 14.84 1.81 -0.02
C PRO A 192 16.01 0.82 -0.13
N PHE A 193 15.88 -0.15 -1.04
CA PHE A 193 16.81 -1.26 -1.13
C PHE A 193 18.23 -0.86 -1.52
N ASP A 194 18.41 0.18 -2.30
CA ASP A 194 19.73 0.68 -2.69
C ASP A 194 20.52 1.20 -1.48
N GLN A 195 19.91 2.07 -0.64
CA GLN A 195 20.53 2.55 0.59
C GLN A 195 20.69 1.43 1.64
N THR A 196 19.77 0.47 1.68
CA THR A 196 19.92 -0.71 2.54
C THR A 196 21.07 -1.61 2.08
N ALA A 197 21.27 -1.76 0.76
CA ALA A 197 22.38 -2.50 0.19
C ALA A 197 23.74 -1.85 0.50
N GLU A 198 23.83 -0.51 0.46
CA GLU A 198 25.02 0.22 0.88
C GLU A 198 25.36 -0.05 2.35
N ARG A 199 24.39 0.07 3.25
CA ARG A 199 24.58 -0.25 4.68
C ARG A 199 25.00 -1.69 4.92
N TYR A 200 24.38 -2.63 4.18
CA TYR A 200 24.78 -4.04 4.25
C TYR A 200 26.23 -4.25 3.76
N ALA A 201 26.63 -3.59 2.68
CA ALA A 201 28.00 -3.69 2.18
C ALA A 201 29.06 -3.17 3.18
N GLU A 202 28.69 -2.14 3.97
CA GLU A 202 29.56 -1.58 5.00
C GLU A 202 29.64 -2.45 6.26
N THR A 203 28.54 -3.07 6.69
CA THR A 203 28.44 -3.73 7.98
C THR A 203 28.50 -5.26 7.91
N GLY A 204 28.10 -5.85 6.77
CA GLY A 204 27.87 -7.29 6.64
C GLY A 204 26.66 -7.81 7.43
N ASP A 205 25.85 -6.93 8.01
CA ASP A 205 24.71 -7.29 8.85
C ASP A 205 23.43 -7.50 8.02
N ALA A 206 23.10 -8.75 7.78
CA ALA A 206 21.87 -9.11 7.05
C ALA A 206 20.58 -8.85 7.82
N SER A 207 20.62 -8.52 9.12
CA SER A 207 19.43 -8.17 9.89
C SER A 207 18.81 -6.85 9.46
N LEU A 208 19.60 -5.95 8.83
CA LEU A 208 19.15 -4.69 8.25
C LEU A 208 18.21 -4.86 7.07
N ILE A 209 18.23 -6.05 6.43
CA ILE A 209 17.43 -6.30 5.22
C ILE A 209 16.00 -6.64 5.64
N TRP A 210 15.05 -5.75 5.24
CA TRP A 210 13.63 -5.99 5.43
C TRP A 210 13.20 -6.05 6.91
N GLU A 211 13.82 -5.25 7.73
CA GLU A 211 13.66 -5.29 9.19
C GLU A 211 12.24 -4.91 9.65
N GLY A 212 11.61 -3.92 9.02
CA GLY A 212 10.24 -3.50 9.30
C GLY A 212 9.22 -4.56 8.89
N HIS A 213 9.35 -5.16 7.70
CA HIS A 213 8.51 -6.29 7.28
C HIS A 213 8.64 -7.47 8.24
N LYS A 214 9.86 -7.80 8.64
CA LYS A 214 10.13 -8.96 9.52
C LYS A 214 9.55 -8.81 10.92
N ALA A 215 9.21 -7.61 11.37
CA ALA A 215 8.45 -7.39 12.60
C ALA A 215 7.11 -8.17 12.57
N GLY A 216 6.50 -8.36 11.41
CA GLY A 216 5.28 -9.14 11.22
C GLY A 216 5.37 -10.63 11.59
N ARG A 217 6.59 -11.17 11.70
CA ARG A 217 6.81 -12.49 12.28
C ARG A 217 6.45 -12.53 13.77
N HIS A 218 6.75 -11.46 14.50
CA HIS A 218 6.52 -11.39 15.94
C HIS A 218 5.08 -11.04 16.28
N ILE A 219 4.50 -10.07 15.56
CA ILE A 219 3.09 -9.68 15.68
C ILE A 219 2.54 -9.50 14.26
N GLY A 220 1.57 -10.36 13.87
CA GLY A 220 0.96 -10.30 12.55
C GLY A 220 0.21 -8.98 12.31
N TYR A 221 0.50 -8.33 11.18
CA TYR A 221 -0.09 -7.07 10.74
C TYR A 221 -0.09 -7.01 9.21
N CYS A 222 -0.75 -6.00 8.66
CA CYS A 222 -0.74 -5.67 7.25
C CYS A 222 -0.14 -4.28 7.05
N HIS A 223 0.43 -3.98 5.87
CA HIS A 223 0.71 -2.62 5.51
C HIS A 223 0.33 -2.28 4.08
N LEU A 224 -0.02 -1.00 3.88
CA LEU A 224 -0.25 -0.40 2.58
C LEU A 224 1.06 0.15 2.05
N GLU A 225 1.33 -0.06 0.77
CA GLU A 225 2.44 0.56 0.08
C GLU A 225 1.94 1.43 -1.07
N LYS A 226 2.74 2.42 -1.44
CA LYS A 226 2.46 3.37 -2.52
C LYS A 226 1.13 4.11 -2.31
N LEU A 227 0.91 4.60 -1.09
CA LEU A 227 -0.16 5.56 -0.83
C LEU A 227 0.15 6.90 -1.52
N HIS A 228 -0.87 7.71 -1.70
CA HIS A 228 -0.78 9.01 -2.36
C HIS A 228 -1.62 10.06 -1.63
N ASN A 229 -1.34 11.35 -1.87
CA ASN A 229 -2.09 12.48 -1.30
C ASN A 229 -2.12 12.51 0.24
N LEU A 230 -1.16 11.91 0.94
CA LEU A 230 -1.14 11.93 2.40
C LEU A 230 -0.98 13.35 2.96
N GLU A 231 -0.35 14.27 2.23
CA GLU A 231 -0.22 15.68 2.60
C GLU A 231 -1.56 16.40 2.69
N ALA A 232 -2.61 15.92 2.01
CA ALA A 232 -3.96 16.47 2.06
C ALA A 232 -4.73 16.09 3.33
N LEU A 233 -4.19 15.18 4.15
CA LEU A 233 -4.82 14.70 5.38
C LEU A 233 -4.40 15.53 6.59
N PRO A 234 -5.30 15.78 7.55
CA PRO A 234 -4.90 16.17 8.90
C PRO A 234 -4.11 15.04 9.58
N ALA A 235 -3.49 15.31 10.73
CA ALA A 235 -2.79 14.28 11.50
C ALA A 235 -3.74 13.19 12.02
N THR A 236 -4.96 13.57 12.39
CA THR A 236 -6.04 12.70 12.91
C THR A 236 -7.40 13.19 12.44
N GLY A 237 -8.50 12.51 12.79
CA GLY A 237 -9.86 12.95 12.46
C GLY A 237 -10.34 12.54 11.07
N PHE A 238 -9.82 11.44 10.56
CA PHE A 238 -10.27 10.79 9.33
C PHE A 238 -10.39 9.27 9.54
N THR A 239 -11.14 8.62 8.67
CA THR A 239 -11.26 7.17 8.61
C THR A 239 -10.58 6.67 7.34
N VAL A 240 -9.80 5.59 7.42
CA VAL A 240 -9.21 4.93 6.26
C VAL A 240 -10.05 3.73 5.87
N SER A 241 -10.33 3.60 4.57
CA SER A 241 -10.91 2.43 3.92
C SER A 241 -9.87 1.84 2.97
N CYS A 242 -9.46 0.58 3.19
CA CYS A 242 -8.40 -0.07 2.42
C CYS A 242 -8.66 -1.56 2.16
N PHE A 243 -9.89 -1.95 1.86
CA PHE A 243 -10.24 -3.34 1.58
C PHE A 243 -9.48 -3.87 0.36
N PRO A 244 -8.68 -4.95 0.51
CA PRO A 244 -7.92 -5.51 -0.60
C PRO A 244 -8.78 -6.40 -1.49
N HIS A 245 -8.38 -6.58 -2.75
CA HIS A 245 -8.93 -7.64 -3.58
C HIS A 245 -8.70 -9.01 -2.97
N LYS A 246 -9.76 -9.82 -2.91
CA LYS A 246 -9.75 -11.15 -2.29
C LYS A 246 -9.17 -12.21 -3.22
N ILE A 247 -7.85 -12.27 -3.29
CA ILE A 247 -7.11 -13.24 -4.10
C ILE A 247 -6.72 -14.42 -3.20
N ARG A 248 -7.24 -15.61 -3.49
CA ARG A 248 -7.04 -16.80 -2.65
C ARG A 248 -5.56 -17.16 -2.53
N GLY A 249 -5.07 -17.23 -1.28
CA GLY A 249 -3.72 -17.65 -0.95
C GLY A 249 -2.63 -16.67 -1.36
N ALA A 250 -2.99 -15.44 -1.77
CA ALA A 250 -2.00 -14.45 -2.18
C ALA A 250 -1.38 -13.70 -1.00
N SER A 251 -0.19 -13.16 -1.24
CA SER A 251 0.60 -12.39 -0.27
C SER A 251 0.14 -10.94 -0.14
N ALA A 252 -0.55 -10.40 -1.15
CA ALA A 252 -1.06 -9.04 -1.19
C ALA A 252 -2.32 -8.93 -2.07
N GLY A 253 -3.00 -7.78 -1.98
CA GLY A 253 -4.12 -7.45 -2.85
C GLY A 253 -4.22 -5.96 -3.10
N TRP A 254 -4.48 -5.59 -4.37
CA TRP A 254 -4.71 -4.20 -4.76
C TRP A 254 -5.88 -3.60 -3.99
N THR A 255 -5.79 -2.34 -3.65
CA THR A 255 -6.86 -1.61 -2.99
C THR A 255 -7.01 -0.20 -3.57
N ARG A 256 -8.25 0.31 -3.66
CA ARG A 256 -8.51 1.74 -3.75
C ARG A 256 -8.56 2.28 -2.31
N ALA A 257 -7.41 2.63 -1.76
CA ALA A 257 -7.33 3.23 -0.43
C ALA A 257 -7.94 4.64 -0.44
N VAL A 258 -8.81 4.93 0.53
CA VAL A 258 -9.53 6.20 0.61
C VAL A 258 -9.54 6.69 2.06
N ALA A 259 -9.22 7.96 2.27
CA ALA A 259 -9.51 8.62 3.54
C ALA A 259 -10.85 9.36 3.48
N ILE A 260 -11.64 9.23 4.54
CA ILE A 260 -12.94 9.88 4.72
C ILE A 260 -12.80 10.89 5.86
N VAL A 261 -12.92 12.15 5.55
CA VAL A 261 -12.82 13.27 6.51
C VAL A 261 -14.20 13.84 6.74
N ASP A 262 -14.67 13.85 7.98
CA ASP A 262 -15.92 14.52 8.34
C ASP A 262 -15.67 16.04 8.44
N GLU A 263 -16.28 16.83 7.56
CA GLU A 263 -16.19 18.29 7.62
C GLU A 263 -17.08 18.78 8.77
N VAL A 264 -16.46 19.43 9.76
CA VAL A 264 -17.18 20.12 10.82
C VAL A 264 -17.94 21.28 10.19
N ALA A 265 -19.27 21.34 10.43
CA ALA A 265 -20.15 22.38 9.89
C ALA A 265 -19.87 23.74 10.54
#